data_bbc10d17b6c7f48849bcee746ae9401d
#
_entry.id   bbc10d17b6c7f48849bcee746ae9401d
#
_cell.length_a   1.000
_cell.length_b   1.000
_cell.length_c   1.000
_cell.angle_alpha   90.00
_cell.angle_beta   90.00
_cell.angle_gamma   90.00
#
_symmetry.space_group_name_H-M   'P 1'
#
loop_
_entity.id
_entity.type
_entity.pdbx_description
1 polymer ?
#
loop_
_entity_poly.entity_id
_entity_poly.type
_entity_poly.pdbx_seq_one_letter_code
_entity_poly.pdbx_strand_id
1 'polypeptide(L)'
;MTILNWWLDRFPRYEFLVEYFLFLIPMVIHLPRRKHFFLRLLPMLAISFFLSKQWNSTWASILPLYILRYLILFSLGIAVTMLCFDCDLLSALYCGAAAYAAQHTFNRIFDLVILSTGLEKGITYNGVYLLLIFALLALMVLSFTRRTNRNTVKCMANRKILSVSGMILVCTVVLTALWRANKVGLSTVQQVIMDLYDMAACVGALVILHNIF
;
A
#
# COMPACT_ATOMS: atom_id res chain seq x y z
N MET A 1 18.90 25.32 -8.97
CA MET A 1 17.97 24.24 -8.54
C MET A 1 18.64 23.54 -7.36
N THR A 2 18.10 23.67 -6.15
CA THR A 2 18.72 23.04 -4.98
C THR A 2 18.50 21.52 -5.03
N ILE A 3 19.43 20.75 -4.45
CA ILE A 3 19.34 19.29 -4.34
C ILE A 3 17.98 18.88 -3.72
N LEU A 4 17.50 19.67 -2.77
CA LEU A 4 16.20 19.48 -2.12
C LEU A 4 15.04 19.57 -3.11
N ASN A 5 15.04 20.57 -4.01
CA ASN A 5 13.98 20.71 -5.03
C ASN A 5 14.01 19.56 -6.04
N TRP A 6 15.20 19.09 -6.40
CA TRP A 6 15.35 17.92 -7.28
C TRP A 6 14.79 16.64 -6.64
N TRP A 7 15.05 16.43 -5.32
CA TRP A 7 14.49 15.33 -4.53
C TRP A 7 12.97 15.45 -4.41
N LEU A 8 12.47 16.62 -4.03
CA LEU A 8 11.02 16.87 -3.85
C LEU A 8 10.25 16.74 -5.16
N ASP A 9 10.85 17.06 -6.31
CA ASP A 9 10.21 16.91 -7.62
C ASP A 9 10.14 15.45 -8.10
N ARG A 10 11.03 14.61 -7.63
CA ARG A 10 11.13 13.20 -8.07
C ARG A 10 10.57 12.20 -7.06
N PHE A 11 10.62 12.51 -5.77
CA PHE A 11 10.22 11.60 -4.71
C PHE A 11 8.74 11.18 -4.74
N PRO A 12 7.76 12.04 -5.04
CA PRO A 12 6.34 11.67 -5.05
C PRO A 12 5.92 10.78 -6.22
N ARG A 13 6.76 10.63 -7.20
CA ARG A 13 6.49 9.75 -8.36
C ARG A 13 6.82 8.29 -8.08
N TYR A 14 7.37 7.99 -6.90
CA TYR A 14 7.76 6.62 -6.56
C TYR A 14 6.66 5.90 -5.79
N GLU A 15 5.51 5.90 -6.36
CA GLU A 15 5.00 4.59 -6.70
C GLU A 15 4.59 3.74 -5.52
N PHE A 16 3.39 3.23 -5.67
CA PHE A 16 2.77 2.14 -4.91
C PHE A 16 3.78 1.24 -4.16
N LEU A 17 4.89 0.85 -4.78
CA LEU A 17 5.84 -0.08 -4.18
C LEU A 17 6.56 0.50 -2.95
N VAL A 18 7.01 1.75 -3.02
CA VAL A 18 7.71 2.41 -1.90
C VAL A 18 6.74 2.64 -0.74
N GLU A 19 5.54 3.13 -1.05
CA GLU A 19 4.48 3.33 -0.06
C GLU A 19 4.08 2.00 0.57
N TYR A 20 3.88 0.97 -0.25
CA TYR A 20 3.54 -0.36 0.22
C TYR A 20 4.60 -0.94 1.17
N PHE A 21 5.88 -0.82 0.83
CA PHE A 21 6.96 -1.24 1.73
C PHE A 21 7.05 -0.40 3.00
N LEU A 22 6.80 0.91 2.93
CA LEU A 22 6.73 1.76 4.11
C LEU A 22 5.62 1.29 5.07
N PHE A 23 4.43 1.02 4.55
CA PHE A 23 3.32 0.50 5.36
C PHE A 23 3.49 -0.97 5.78
N LEU A 24 4.35 -1.73 5.11
CA LEU A 24 4.69 -3.09 5.52
C LEU A 24 5.58 -3.09 6.79
N ILE A 25 6.43 -2.07 6.99
CA ILE A 25 7.35 -1.99 8.14
C ILE A 25 6.63 -2.17 9.48
N PRO A 26 5.55 -1.42 9.82
CA PRO A 26 4.83 -1.59 11.08
C PRO A 26 4.29 -3.00 11.29
N MET A 27 3.94 -3.69 10.20
CA MET A 27 3.36 -5.03 10.24
C MET A 27 4.41 -6.11 10.55
N VAL A 28 5.64 -5.94 10.03
CA VAL A 28 6.69 -6.96 10.11
C VAL A 28 7.72 -6.70 11.21
N ILE A 29 7.70 -5.52 11.85
CA ILE A 29 8.72 -5.10 12.82
C ILE A 29 8.87 -6.07 14.01
N HIS A 30 7.79 -6.77 14.38
CA HIS A 30 7.74 -7.74 15.46
C HIS A 30 8.06 -9.18 15.04
N LEU A 31 8.19 -9.41 13.73
CA LEU A 31 8.55 -10.73 13.24
C LEU A 31 10.05 -10.97 13.41
N PRO A 32 10.47 -12.19 13.79
CA PRO A 32 11.88 -12.51 13.91
C PRO A 32 12.54 -12.47 12.52
N ARG A 33 13.69 -11.80 12.45
CA ARG A 33 14.47 -11.71 11.21
C ARG A 33 15.20 -13.02 10.97
N ARG A 34 15.23 -13.47 9.71
CA ARG A 34 16.06 -14.62 9.32
C ARG A 34 17.54 -14.24 9.27
N LYS A 35 18.42 -15.25 9.38
CA LYS A 35 19.87 -15.07 9.19
C LYS A 35 20.15 -14.41 7.84
N HIS A 36 21.12 -13.52 7.82
CA HIS A 36 21.51 -12.74 6.64
C HIS A 36 20.38 -11.85 6.08
N PHE A 37 19.61 -11.21 6.97
CA PHE A 37 18.47 -10.36 6.64
C PHE A 37 18.78 -9.34 5.53
N PHE A 38 19.85 -8.54 5.67
CA PHE A 38 20.21 -7.52 4.69
C PHE A 38 20.62 -8.11 3.34
N LEU A 39 21.31 -9.24 3.35
CA LEU A 39 21.73 -9.94 2.14
C LEU A 39 20.52 -10.44 1.32
N ARG A 40 19.41 -10.71 1.97
CA ARG A 40 18.14 -11.10 1.34
C ARG A 40 17.28 -9.90 0.95
N LEU A 41 17.24 -8.88 1.81
CA LEU A 41 16.42 -7.68 1.60
C LEU A 41 16.88 -6.86 0.40
N LEU A 42 18.20 -6.58 0.30
CA LEU A 42 18.74 -5.73 -0.76
C LEU A 42 18.46 -6.24 -2.18
N PRO A 43 18.71 -7.52 -2.54
CA PRO A 43 18.35 -8.04 -3.85
C PRO A 43 16.85 -8.00 -4.13
N MET A 44 16.03 -8.30 -3.13
CA MET A 44 14.58 -8.28 -3.29
C MET A 44 14.03 -6.87 -3.53
N LEU A 45 14.57 -5.86 -2.83
CA LEU A 45 14.24 -4.46 -3.09
C LEU A 45 14.70 -4.02 -4.48
N ALA A 46 15.90 -4.42 -4.90
CA ALA A 46 16.43 -4.11 -6.24
C ALA A 46 15.56 -4.73 -7.35
N ILE A 47 15.20 -6.01 -7.22
CA ILE A 47 14.30 -6.71 -8.16
C ILE A 47 12.94 -6.02 -8.19
N SER A 48 12.37 -5.70 -7.03
CA SER A 48 11.07 -5.05 -6.93
C SER A 48 11.08 -3.67 -7.59
N PHE A 49 12.13 -2.89 -7.36
CA PHE A 49 12.32 -1.58 -7.98
C PHE A 49 12.49 -1.68 -9.50
N PHE A 50 13.29 -2.64 -9.97
CA PHE A 50 13.49 -2.89 -11.39
C PHE A 50 12.17 -3.27 -12.09
N LEU A 51 11.41 -4.22 -11.53
CA LEU A 51 10.13 -4.64 -12.06
C LEU A 51 9.11 -3.52 -12.09
N SER A 52 9.08 -2.67 -11.05
CA SER A 52 8.19 -1.51 -11.00
C SER A 52 8.51 -0.51 -12.12
N LYS A 53 9.78 -0.29 -12.43
CA LYS A 53 10.22 0.65 -13.49
C LYS A 53 10.00 0.15 -14.90
N GLN A 54 10.08 -1.15 -15.13
CA GLN A 54 9.91 -1.75 -16.46
C GLN A 54 8.45 -1.71 -16.94
N TRP A 55 7.50 -1.45 -16.03
CA TRP A 55 6.07 -1.38 -16.39
C TRP A 55 5.76 -0.07 -17.08
N ASN A 56 5.74 -0.10 -18.40
CA ASN A 56 5.50 1.08 -19.23
C ASN A 56 4.10 1.67 -18.99
N SER A 57 3.97 2.99 -19.10
CA SER A 57 2.71 3.73 -18.96
C SER A 57 1.62 3.28 -19.93
N THR A 58 2.01 2.81 -21.13
CA THR A 58 1.08 2.26 -22.13
C THR A 58 0.39 0.98 -21.69
N TRP A 59 1.06 0.15 -20.88
CA TRP A 59 0.46 -1.09 -20.36
C TRP A 59 -0.52 -0.80 -19.19
N ALA A 60 -0.33 0.34 -18.52
CA ALA A 60 -1.24 0.77 -17.46
C ALA A 60 -2.65 1.16 -17.95
N SER A 61 -2.81 1.42 -19.26
CA SER A 61 -4.11 1.69 -19.89
C SER A 61 -4.93 0.43 -20.18
N ILE A 62 -4.30 -0.75 -20.18
CA ILE A 62 -4.95 -2.03 -20.44
C ILE A 62 -5.37 -2.65 -19.11
N LEU A 63 -6.67 -2.72 -18.87
CA LEU A 63 -7.25 -3.17 -17.58
C LEU A 63 -6.67 -4.49 -17.04
N PRO A 64 -6.56 -5.60 -17.79
CA PRO A 64 -5.99 -6.83 -17.30
C PRO A 64 -4.51 -6.69 -16.86
N LEU A 65 -3.71 -5.93 -17.62
CA LEU A 65 -2.31 -5.70 -17.31
C LEU A 65 -2.14 -4.82 -16.07
N TYR A 66 -3.04 -3.87 -15.86
CA TYR A 66 -3.09 -3.05 -14.67
C TYR A 66 -3.33 -3.92 -13.41
N ILE A 67 -4.33 -4.79 -13.44
CA ILE A 67 -4.63 -5.72 -12.34
C ILE A 67 -3.43 -6.67 -12.11
N LEU A 68 -2.87 -7.23 -13.17
CA LEU A 68 -1.70 -8.11 -13.10
C LEU A 68 -0.50 -7.42 -12.43
N ARG A 69 -0.25 -6.15 -12.76
CA ARG A 69 0.79 -5.35 -12.11
C ARG A 69 0.64 -5.32 -10.59
N TYR A 70 -0.56 -5.00 -10.08
CA TYR A 70 -0.79 -4.94 -8.64
C TYR A 70 -0.67 -6.31 -7.97
N LEU A 71 -1.13 -7.37 -8.63
CA LEU A 71 -0.95 -8.74 -8.13
C LEU A 71 0.53 -9.12 -8.02
N ILE A 72 1.34 -8.78 -9.01
CA ILE A 72 2.79 -9.02 -8.99
C ILE A 72 3.45 -8.22 -7.86
N LEU A 73 3.15 -6.93 -7.74
CA LEU A 73 3.72 -6.07 -6.70
C LEU A 73 3.31 -6.52 -5.28
N PHE A 74 2.06 -6.93 -5.12
CA PHE A 74 1.58 -7.53 -3.86
C PHE A 74 2.29 -8.84 -3.54
N SER A 75 2.45 -9.73 -4.53
CA SER A 75 3.16 -11.00 -4.37
C SER A 75 4.63 -10.79 -4.02
N LEU A 76 5.28 -9.77 -4.57
CA LEU A 76 6.65 -9.38 -4.21
C LEU A 76 6.76 -8.99 -2.73
N GLY A 77 5.82 -8.24 -2.21
CA GLY A 77 5.79 -7.89 -0.78
C GLY A 77 5.66 -9.12 0.13
N ILE A 78 4.82 -10.08 -0.26
CA ILE A 78 4.71 -11.37 0.45
C ILE A 78 6.03 -12.13 0.37
N ALA A 79 6.66 -12.21 -0.81
CA ALA A 79 7.93 -12.88 -1.01
C ALA A 79 9.04 -12.23 -0.16
N VAL A 80 9.12 -10.89 -0.13
CA VAL A 80 10.05 -10.17 0.75
C VAL A 80 9.83 -10.52 2.21
N THR A 81 8.58 -10.54 2.67
CA THR A 81 8.23 -10.89 4.04
C THR A 81 8.68 -12.31 4.39
N MET A 82 8.36 -13.29 3.55
CA MET A 82 8.72 -14.70 3.79
C MET A 82 10.23 -14.98 3.70
N LEU A 83 10.94 -14.26 2.83
CA LEU A 83 12.38 -14.45 2.66
C LEU A 83 13.20 -13.77 3.76
N CYS A 84 12.74 -12.62 4.24
CA CYS A 84 13.47 -11.81 5.20
C CYS A 84 13.11 -12.14 6.66
N PHE A 85 11.88 -12.59 6.90
CA PHE A 85 11.36 -12.86 8.24
C PHE A 85 11.00 -14.35 8.40
N ASP A 86 11.07 -14.83 9.65
CA ASP A 86 10.66 -16.19 9.99
C ASP A 86 9.16 -16.19 10.33
N CYS A 87 8.36 -16.32 9.31
CA CYS A 87 6.90 -16.37 9.38
C CYS A 87 6.34 -17.38 8.38
N ASP A 88 5.12 -17.84 8.63
CA ASP A 88 4.34 -18.67 7.72
C ASP A 88 3.64 -17.83 6.64
N LEU A 89 3.16 -18.49 5.59
CA LEU A 89 2.49 -17.83 4.46
C LEU A 89 1.26 -17.01 4.91
N LEU A 90 0.48 -17.51 5.86
CA LEU A 90 -0.72 -16.82 6.35
C LEU A 90 -0.35 -15.52 7.05
N SER A 91 0.71 -15.51 7.88
CA SER A 91 1.21 -14.31 8.52
C SER A 91 1.77 -13.31 7.50
N ALA A 92 2.48 -13.79 6.47
CA ALA A 92 2.98 -12.93 5.39
C ALA A 92 1.83 -12.31 4.57
N LEU A 93 0.79 -13.09 4.26
CA LEU A 93 -0.42 -12.61 3.59
C LEU A 93 -1.16 -11.58 4.45
N TYR A 94 -1.27 -11.82 5.75
CA TYR A 94 -1.86 -10.86 6.69
C TYR A 94 -1.11 -9.52 6.68
N CYS A 95 0.20 -9.56 6.85
CA CYS A 95 1.03 -8.35 6.84
C CYS A 95 0.93 -7.62 5.48
N GLY A 96 0.97 -8.37 4.38
CA GLY A 96 0.83 -7.82 3.04
C GLY A 96 -0.54 -7.20 2.79
N ALA A 97 -1.62 -7.86 3.20
CA ALA A 97 -2.98 -7.33 3.05
C ALA A 97 -3.19 -6.05 3.87
N ALA A 98 -2.71 -6.02 5.12
CA ALA A 98 -2.79 -4.83 5.97
C ALA A 98 -1.97 -3.65 5.40
N ALA A 99 -0.75 -3.91 4.92
CA ALA A 99 0.08 -2.90 4.29
C ALA A 99 -0.56 -2.35 3.00
N TYR A 100 -1.15 -3.22 2.18
CA TYR A 100 -1.86 -2.85 0.96
C TYR A 100 -3.09 -1.99 1.27
N ALA A 101 -3.91 -2.39 2.24
CA ALA A 101 -5.08 -1.62 2.64
C ALA A 101 -4.70 -0.23 3.19
N ALA A 102 -3.62 -0.15 3.99
CA ALA A 102 -3.10 1.11 4.51
C ALA A 102 -2.60 2.04 3.38
N GLN A 103 -1.85 1.49 2.44
CA GLN A 103 -1.34 2.23 1.28
C GLN A 103 -2.49 2.75 0.41
N HIS A 104 -3.52 1.93 0.19
CA HIS A 104 -4.69 2.35 -0.58
C HIS A 104 -5.48 3.43 0.14
N THR A 105 -5.69 3.30 1.45
CA THR A 105 -6.31 4.34 2.30
C THR A 105 -5.54 5.64 2.21
N PHE A 106 -4.20 5.60 2.30
CA PHE A 106 -3.34 6.77 2.15
C PHE A 106 -3.57 7.47 0.80
N ASN A 107 -3.55 6.72 -0.30
CA ASN A 107 -3.74 7.29 -1.63
C ASN A 107 -5.11 7.95 -1.78
N ARG A 108 -6.18 7.36 -1.23
CA ARG A 108 -7.51 7.97 -1.29
C ARG A 108 -7.62 9.24 -0.45
N ILE A 109 -7.03 9.25 0.75
CA ILE A 109 -6.97 10.47 1.58
C ILE A 109 -6.20 11.55 0.81
N PHE A 110 -5.07 11.21 0.21
CA PHE A 110 -4.28 12.16 -0.55
C PHE A 110 -5.03 12.70 -1.78
N ASP A 111 -5.67 11.82 -2.57
CA ASP A 111 -6.49 12.22 -3.72
C ASP A 111 -7.63 13.17 -3.31
N LEU A 112 -8.32 12.90 -2.19
CA LEU A 112 -9.38 13.76 -1.64
C LEU A 112 -8.83 15.13 -1.19
N VAL A 113 -7.65 15.16 -0.54
CA VAL A 113 -7.00 16.41 -0.15
C VAL A 113 -6.64 17.24 -1.36
N ILE A 114 -6.05 16.63 -2.39
CA ILE A 114 -5.71 17.34 -3.64
C ILE A 114 -6.96 17.86 -4.33
N LEU A 115 -8.00 17.06 -4.40
CA LEU A 115 -9.26 17.44 -5.05
C LEU A 115 -9.97 18.59 -4.31
N SER A 116 -9.93 18.60 -2.96
CA SER A 116 -10.56 19.64 -2.13
C SER A 116 -9.78 20.94 -2.09
N THR A 117 -8.44 20.88 -2.17
CA THR A 117 -7.56 22.06 -2.07
C THR A 117 -7.17 22.64 -3.42
N GLY A 118 -7.37 21.88 -4.51
CA GLY A 118 -6.92 22.29 -5.85
C GLY A 118 -5.40 22.43 -5.95
N LEU A 119 -4.63 21.76 -5.08
CA LEU A 119 -3.18 21.86 -5.06
C LEU A 119 -2.57 21.35 -6.37
N GLU A 120 -1.87 22.22 -7.06
CA GLU A 120 -1.08 21.87 -8.24
C GLU A 120 0.23 21.18 -7.85
N LYS A 121 0.75 20.38 -8.78
CA LYS A 121 2.04 19.71 -8.60
C LYS A 121 3.16 20.70 -8.33
N GLY A 122 3.83 20.59 -7.20
CA GLY A 122 4.90 21.48 -6.76
C GLY A 122 5.41 21.15 -5.38
N ILE A 123 6.16 22.06 -4.77
CA ILE A 123 6.76 21.86 -3.44
C ILE A 123 5.68 21.61 -2.37
N THR A 124 4.60 22.41 -2.41
CA THR A 124 3.49 22.27 -1.44
C THR A 124 2.78 20.93 -1.57
N TYR A 125 2.51 20.49 -2.81
CA TYR A 125 1.94 19.16 -3.10
C TYR A 125 2.79 18.05 -2.49
N ASN A 126 4.11 18.13 -2.71
CA ASN A 126 5.06 17.14 -2.19
C ASN A 126 5.18 17.20 -0.65
N GLY A 127 5.11 18.39 -0.08
CA GLY A 127 5.09 18.61 1.37
C GLY A 127 3.87 17.98 2.03
N VAL A 128 2.68 18.19 1.46
CA VAL A 128 1.43 17.58 1.94
C VAL A 128 1.48 16.05 1.82
N TYR A 129 2.00 15.53 0.69
CA TYR A 129 2.19 14.10 0.50
C TYR A 129 3.08 13.48 1.60
N LEU A 130 4.25 14.08 1.85
CA LEU A 130 5.16 13.58 2.89
C LEU A 130 4.56 13.68 4.29
N LEU A 131 3.87 14.78 4.61
CA LEU A 131 3.22 14.97 5.90
C LEU A 131 2.15 13.90 6.13
N LEU A 132 1.31 13.64 5.15
CA LEU A 132 0.24 12.64 5.25
C LEU A 132 0.78 11.22 5.36
N ILE A 133 1.80 10.85 4.57
CA ILE A 133 2.39 9.50 4.64
C ILE A 133 3.04 9.26 6.01
N PHE A 134 3.78 10.25 6.55
CA PHE A 134 4.38 10.13 7.87
C PHE A 134 3.34 10.11 8.99
N ALA A 135 2.29 10.94 8.90
CA ALA A 135 1.20 10.93 9.88
C ALA A 135 0.48 9.58 9.92
N LEU A 136 0.13 9.02 8.75
CA LEU A 136 -0.53 7.73 8.68
C LEU A 136 0.40 6.59 9.11
N LEU A 137 1.67 6.65 8.73
CA LEU A 137 2.68 5.69 9.16
C LEU A 137 2.85 5.71 10.70
N ALA A 138 2.92 6.90 11.31
CA ALA A 138 3.00 7.05 12.76
C ALA A 138 1.75 6.48 13.44
N LEU A 139 0.56 6.73 12.91
CA LEU A 139 -0.70 6.18 13.41
C LEU A 139 -0.71 4.65 13.32
N MET A 140 -0.23 4.09 12.22
CA MET A 140 -0.10 2.64 12.02
C MET A 140 0.91 2.04 13.02
N VAL A 141 2.08 2.66 13.18
CA VAL A 141 3.07 2.23 14.17
C VAL A 141 2.47 2.24 15.57
N LEU A 142 1.80 3.33 15.97
CA LEU A 142 1.19 3.43 17.30
C LEU A 142 0.06 2.41 17.49
N SER A 143 -0.75 2.14 16.48
CA SER A 143 -1.88 1.22 16.57
C SER A 143 -1.43 -0.25 16.59
N PHE A 144 -0.52 -0.61 15.67
CA PHE A 144 -0.09 -2.00 15.49
C PHE A 144 1.02 -2.41 16.46
N THR A 145 2.01 -1.54 16.76
CA THR A 145 3.11 -1.93 17.65
C THR A 145 2.69 -2.11 19.09
N ARG A 146 1.68 -1.39 19.56
CA ARG A 146 1.16 -1.54 20.94
C ARG A 146 0.44 -2.86 21.18
N ARG A 147 -0.12 -3.47 20.14
CA ARG A 147 -0.96 -4.68 20.26
C ARG A 147 -0.37 -5.92 19.59
N THR A 148 0.64 -5.76 18.73
CA THR A 148 1.13 -6.85 17.88
C THR A 148 2.39 -7.46 18.49
N ASN A 149 2.26 -8.65 19.07
CA ASN A 149 3.35 -9.54 19.40
C ASN A 149 3.40 -10.67 18.35
N ARG A 150 4.51 -11.43 18.24
CA ARG A 150 4.67 -12.58 17.33
C ARG A 150 3.48 -13.56 17.39
N ASN A 151 3.02 -13.85 18.61
CA ASN A 151 1.89 -14.76 18.83
C ASN A 151 0.58 -14.15 18.31
N THR A 152 0.41 -12.85 18.43
CA THR A 152 -0.76 -12.12 17.96
C THR A 152 -0.86 -12.18 16.42
N VAL A 153 0.26 -12.00 15.70
CA VAL A 153 0.26 -12.11 14.21
C VAL A 153 -0.16 -13.50 13.77
N LYS A 154 0.31 -14.56 14.43
CA LYS A 154 -0.11 -15.94 14.13
C LYS A 154 -1.59 -16.19 14.42
N CYS A 155 -2.12 -15.60 15.50
CA CYS A 155 -3.55 -15.69 15.81
C CYS A 155 -4.41 -14.87 14.86
N MET A 156 -3.94 -13.70 14.44
CA MET A 156 -4.64 -12.83 13.47
C MET A 156 -4.66 -13.41 12.06
N ALA A 157 -3.69 -14.21 11.69
CA ALA A 157 -3.61 -14.90 10.40
C ALA A 157 -4.63 -16.04 10.26
N ASN A 158 -5.90 -15.78 10.62
CA ASN A 158 -6.98 -16.74 10.46
C ASN A 158 -7.43 -16.77 8.99
N ARG A 159 -7.60 -17.97 8.42
CA ARG A 159 -7.99 -18.16 7.01
C ARG A 159 -9.30 -17.46 6.66
N LYS A 160 -10.31 -17.50 7.55
CA LYS A 160 -11.62 -16.85 7.31
C LYS A 160 -11.49 -15.34 7.19
N ILE A 161 -10.74 -14.75 8.11
CA ILE A 161 -10.49 -13.29 8.16
C ILE A 161 -9.72 -12.84 6.93
N LEU A 162 -8.66 -13.57 6.61
CA LEU A 162 -7.83 -13.31 5.45
C LEU A 162 -8.62 -13.44 4.14
N SER A 163 -9.51 -14.42 4.06
CA SER A 163 -10.39 -14.60 2.89
C SER A 163 -11.34 -13.41 2.72
N VAL A 164 -12.00 -12.96 3.79
CA VAL A 164 -12.93 -11.81 3.73
C VAL A 164 -12.17 -10.52 3.39
N SER A 165 -11.06 -10.25 4.07
CA SER A 165 -10.24 -9.06 3.80
C SER A 165 -9.64 -9.11 2.39
N GLY A 166 -9.17 -10.26 1.95
CA GLY A 166 -8.66 -10.46 0.60
C GLY A 166 -9.73 -10.20 -0.46
N MET A 167 -10.96 -10.68 -0.23
CA MET A 167 -12.09 -10.44 -1.14
C MET A 167 -12.43 -8.94 -1.24
N ILE A 168 -12.45 -8.23 -0.11
CA ILE A 168 -12.65 -6.78 -0.09
C ILE A 168 -11.54 -6.08 -0.89
N LEU A 169 -10.26 -6.45 -0.65
CA LEU A 169 -9.13 -5.84 -1.34
C LEU A 169 -9.12 -6.13 -2.85
N VAL A 170 -9.51 -7.33 -3.27
CA VAL A 170 -9.67 -7.64 -4.71
C VAL A 170 -10.78 -6.79 -5.32
N CYS A 171 -11.92 -6.63 -4.63
CA CYS A 171 -12.99 -5.75 -5.10
C CYS A 171 -12.51 -4.30 -5.24
N THR A 172 -11.72 -3.78 -4.28
CA THR A 172 -11.18 -2.41 -4.38
C THR A 172 -10.22 -2.26 -5.55
N VAL A 173 -9.35 -3.24 -5.82
CA VAL A 173 -8.46 -3.22 -7.00
C VAL A 173 -9.26 -3.18 -8.29
N VAL A 174 -10.29 -4.04 -8.42
CA VAL A 174 -11.13 -4.10 -9.61
C VAL A 174 -11.89 -2.79 -9.79
N LEU A 175 -12.49 -2.25 -8.73
CA LEU A 175 -13.21 -0.98 -8.78
C LEU A 175 -12.28 0.19 -9.15
N THR A 176 -11.09 0.26 -8.57
CA THR A 176 -10.08 1.29 -8.90
C THR A 176 -9.64 1.17 -10.37
N ALA A 177 -9.47 -0.05 -10.86
CA ALA A 177 -9.09 -0.29 -12.24
C ALA A 177 -10.20 0.11 -13.22
N LEU A 178 -11.47 -0.25 -12.93
CA LEU A 178 -12.63 0.17 -13.71
C LEU A 178 -12.80 1.69 -13.68
N TRP A 179 -12.63 2.31 -12.52
CA TRP A 179 -12.67 3.77 -12.39
C TRP A 179 -11.60 4.47 -13.24
N ARG A 180 -10.35 3.98 -13.21
CA ARG A 180 -9.29 4.54 -14.06
C ARG A 180 -9.57 4.38 -15.56
N ALA A 181 -10.15 3.26 -15.96
CA ALA A 181 -10.53 3.04 -17.35
C ALA A 181 -11.62 4.03 -17.83
N ASN A 182 -12.51 4.46 -16.92
CA ASN A 182 -13.64 5.34 -17.21
C ASN A 182 -13.42 6.81 -16.80
N LYS A 183 -12.24 7.18 -16.32
CA LYS A 183 -11.93 8.49 -15.72
C LYS A 183 -12.27 9.70 -16.60
N VAL A 184 -12.28 9.54 -17.90
CA VAL A 184 -12.47 10.63 -18.89
C VAL A 184 -13.89 11.22 -18.88
N GLY A 185 -14.88 10.56 -18.24
CA GLY A 185 -16.27 10.99 -18.24
C GLY A 185 -16.89 11.31 -16.87
N LEU A 186 -16.12 11.16 -15.77
CA LEU A 186 -16.69 11.33 -14.44
C LEU A 186 -16.63 12.78 -13.96
N SER A 187 -17.75 13.27 -13.40
CA SER A 187 -17.79 14.55 -12.70
C SER A 187 -16.96 14.51 -11.41
N THR A 188 -16.53 15.69 -10.91
CA THR A 188 -15.79 15.80 -9.64
C THR A 188 -16.52 15.14 -8.48
N VAL A 189 -17.84 15.28 -8.42
CA VAL A 189 -18.67 14.66 -7.37
C VAL A 189 -18.61 13.13 -7.43
N GLN A 190 -18.67 12.56 -8.62
CA GLN A 190 -18.55 11.11 -8.81
C GLN A 190 -17.17 10.60 -8.40
N GLN A 191 -16.11 11.37 -8.69
CA GLN A 191 -14.76 11.06 -8.24
C GLN A 191 -14.66 11.02 -6.72
N VAL A 192 -15.18 12.03 -6.01
CA VAL A 192 -15.22 12.08 -4.54
C VAL A 192 -15.97 10.88 -3.96
N ILE A 193 -17.15 10.55 -4.49
CA ILE A 193 -17.94 9.41 -4.01
C ILE A 193 -17.17 8.10 -4.15
N MET A 194 -16.50 7.89 -5.29
CA MET A 194 -15.72 6.68 -5.54
C MET A 194 -14.50 6.58 -4.62
N ASP A 195 -13.79 7.69 -4.40
CA ASP A 195 -12.63 7.72 -3.50
C ASP A 195 -13.05 7.47 -2.04
N LEU A 196 -14.19 8.03 -1.60
CA LEU A 196 -14.75 7.76 -0.27
C LEU A 196 -15.16 6.30 -0.11
N TYR A 197 -15.78 5.70 -1.13
CA TYR A 197 -16.17 4.30 -1.10
C TYR A 197 -14.95 3.37 -1.01
N ASP A 198 -13.94 3.61 -1.85
CA ASP A 198 -12.68 2.85 -1.85
C ASP A 198 -11.95 2.98 -0.50
N MET A 199 -11.89 4.20 0.04
CA MET A 199 -11.32 4.46 1.36
C MET A 199 -12.07 3.72 2.47
N ALA A 200 -13.41 3.78 2.47
CA ALA A 200 -14.22 3.08 3.46
C ALA A 200 -14.04 1.56 3.39
N ALA A 201 -13.93 0.99 2.19
CA ALA A 201 -13.67 -0.43 1.99
C ALA A 201 -12.28 -0.83 2.52
N CYS A 202 -11.23 -0.04 2.25
CA CYS A 202 -9.87 -0.30 2.74
C CYS A 202 -9.76 -0.15 4.27
N VAL A 203 -10.39 0.89 4.84
CA VAL A 203 -10.47 1.06 6.29
C VAL A 203 -11.24 -0.09 6.93
N GLY A 204 -12.35 -0.51 6.32
CA GLY A 204 -13.11 -1.68 6.75
C GLY A 204 -12.27 -2.95 6.75
N ALA A 205 -11.47 -3.19 5.71
CA ALA A 205 -10.55 -4.31 5.64
C ALA A 205 -9.49 -4.23 6.76
N LEU A 206 -8.91 -3.04 7.03
CA LEU A 206 -7.97 -2.83 8.12
C LEU A 206 -8.61 -3.10 9.49
N VAL A 207 -9.83 -2.62 9.71
CA VAL A 207 -10.59 -2.84 10.94
C VAL A 207 -10.86 -4.34 11.13
N ILE A 208 -11.28 -5.04 10.08
CA ILE A 208 -11.50 -6.50 10.11
C ILE A 208 -10.19 -7.22 10.43
N LEU A 209 -9.09 -6.84 9.78
CA LEU A 209 -7.76 -7.42 10.07
C LEU A 209 -7.28 -7.13 11.49
N HIS A 210 -7.68 -5.99 12.07
CA HIS A 210 -7.19 -5.53 13.38
C HIS A 210 -8.10 -5.94 14.56
N ASN A 211 -9.43 -6.01 14.38
CA ASN A 211 -10.42 -6.07 15.47
C ASN A 211 -10.97 -7.47 15.76
N ILE A 212 -10.27 -8.53 15.37
CA ILE A 212 -10.76 -9.86 15.70
C ILE A 212 -10.14 -10.36 17.02
N PHE A 213 -10.17 -9.47 18.01
CA PHE A 213 -9.91 -9.78 19.42
C PHE A 213 -10.80 -8.93 20.32
#